data_5550322820df464d519e4200ede63073
#
_entry.id   5550322820df464d519e4200ede63073
#
_cell.length_a   1.000
_cell.length_b   1.000
_cell.length_c   1.000
_cell.angle_alpha   90.00
_cell.angle_beta   90.00
_cell.angle_gamma   90.00
#
_symmetry.space_group_name_H-M   'P 1'
#
loop_
_entity.id
_entity.type
_entity.pdbx_description
1 polymer ?
#
loop_
_entity_poly.entity_id
_entity_poly.type
_entity_poly.pdbx_seq_one_letter_code
_entity_poly.pdbx_strand_id
1 'polypeptide(L)'
;MSEQFHLGVVHDGDIATAVIHGDLDADTVPRLRAAVSGLLSNGTMHITLDLKEMTFVDSSGLGAIVDTARSLRAAGGDLSLVNPRPSVRRIFQLTSLDDALRTAAGEQA
;
A
#
# COMPACT_ATOMS: atom_id res chain seq x y z
N MET A 1 -12.98 11.27 -11.77
CA MET A 1 -12.19 10.73 -12.88
C MET A 1 -10.96 10.09 -12.35
N SER A 2 -10.74 8.84 -12.66
CA SER A 2 -9.61 8.15 -12.09
C SER A 2 -8.32 8.36 -12.87
N GLU A 3 -8.31 9.23 -13.86
CA GLU A 3 -7.07 9.57 -14.51
C GLU A 3 -6.11 10.26 -13.57
N GLN A 4 -6.59 10.63 -12.36
CA GLN A 4 -5.71 11.17 -11.35
C GLN A 4 -4.82 10.12 -10.70
N PHE A 5 -5.18 8.85 -10.87
CA PHE A 5 -4.42 7.81 -10.22
C PHE A 5 -3.04 7.67 -10.85
N HIS A 6 -2.04 7.59 -10.00
CA HIS A 6 -0.67 7.44 -10.46
C HIS A 6 0.11 6.65 -9.41
N LEU A 7 0.97 5.77 -9.88
CA LEU A 7 1.77 4.92 -9.00
C LEU A 7 3.24 5.06 -9.41
N GLY A 8 4.04 5.60 -8.50
CA GLY A 8 5.47 5.74 -8.72
C GLY A 8 6.23 4.76 -7.85
N VAL A 9 7.24 4.11 -8.40
CA VAL A 9 8.00 3.11 -7.66
C VAL A 9 9.48 3.44 -7.72
N VAL A 10 10.14 3.37 -6.58
CA VAL A 10 11.58 3.56 -6.45
C VAL A 10 12.16 2.32 -5.78
N HIS A 11 13.18 1.75 -6.36
CA HIS A 11 13.85 0.56 -5.85
C HIS A 11 15.14 0.92 -5.15
N ASP A 12 15.47 0.16 -4.12
CA ASP A 12 16.75 0.27 -3.45
C ASP A 12 17.08 -1.12 -2.87
N GLY A 13 17.77 -1.94 -3.64
CA GLY A 13 18.06 -3.31 -3.24
C GLY A 13 16.79 -4.15 -3.24
N ASP A 14 16.51 -4.83 -2.12
CA ASP A 14 15.30 -5.65 -1.99
C ASP A 14 14.15 -4.88 -1.37
N ILE A 15 14.29 -3.56 -1.28
CA ILE A 15 13.26 -2.68 -0.74
C ILE A 15 12.73 -1.79 -1.86
N ALA A 16 11.42 -1.61 -1.93
CA ALA A 16 10.81 -0.71 -2.89
C ALA A 16 9.86 0.23 -2.14
N THR A 17 9.80 1.46 -2.60
CA THR A 17 8.82 2.44 -2.11
C THR A 17 7.89 2.76 -3.27
N ALA A 18 6.60 2.59 -3.02
CA ALA A 18 5.58 2.90 -4.01
C ALA A 18 4.74 4.06 -3.48
N VAL A 19 4.68 5.14 -4.25
CA VAL A 19 3.88 6.31 -3.90
C VAL A 19 2.57 6.21 -4.65
N ILE A 20 1.47 6.23 -3.92
CA ILE A 20 0.13 6.16 -4.51
C ILE A 20 -0.46 7.56 -4.57
N HIS A 21 -0.83 7.99 -5.77
CA HIS A 21 -1.52 9.26 -5.98
C HIS A 21 -2.96 8.98 -6.39
N GLY A 22 -3.90 9.64 -5.74
CA GLY A 22 -5.30 9.57 -6.13
C GLY A 22 -6.07 8.49 -5.39
N ASP A 23 -7.11 7.99 -6.01
CA ASP A 23 -8.05 7.07 -5.38
C ASP A 23 -7.65 5.62 -5.61
N LEU A 24 -7.62 4.85 -4.53
CA LEU A 24 -7.39 3.41 -4.64
C LEU A 24 -8.74 2.71 -4.46
N ASP A 25 -9.31 2.31 -5.59
CA ASP A 25 -10.65 1.73 -5.63
C ASP A 25 -10.67 0.56 -6.62
N ALA A 26 -11.87 0.04 -6.90
CA ALA A 26 -11.99 -1.12 -7.78
C ALA A 26 -11.39 -0.89 -9.16
N ASP A 27 -11.43 0.34 -9.67
CA ASP A 27 -10.91 0.65 -10.99
C ASP A 27 -9.39 0.71 -11.02
N THR A 28 -8.75 1.11 -9.91
CA THR A 28 -7.30 1.33 -9.88
C THR A 28 -6.54 0.20 -9.20
N VAL A 29 -7.22 -0.62 -8.39
CA VAL A 29 -6.60 -1.75 -7.72
C VAL A 29 -5.80 -2.65 -8.67
N PRO A 30 -6.27 -2.97 -9.89
CA PRO A 30 -5.46 -3.81 -10.78
C PRO A 30 -4.09 -3.25 -11.06
N ARG A 31 -3.95 -1.94 -11.09
CA ARG A 31 -2.65 -1.31 -11.31
C ARG A 31 -1.70 -1.52 -10.14
N LEU A 32 -2.23 -1.42 -8.91
CA LEU A 32 -1.44 -1.72 -7.74
C LEU A 32 -1.04 -3.18 -7.71
N ARG A 33 -1.98 -4.09 -7.99
CA ARG A 33 -1.68 -5.52 -7.97
C ARG A 33 -0.61 -5.88 -9.00
N ALA A 34 -0.68 -5.28 -10.18
CA ALA A 34 0.32 -5.55 -11.22
C ALA A 34 1.71 -5.09 -10.77
N ALA A 35 1.79 -3.91 -10.16
CA ALA A 35 3.06 -3.39 -9.68
C ALA A 35 3.64 -4.29 -8.59
N VAL A 36 2.81 -4.71 -7.64
CA VAL A 36 3.25 -5.58 -6.54
C VAL A 36 3.73 -6.92 -7.09
N SER A 37 2.98 -7.48 -8.03
CA SER A 37 3.36 -8.76 -8.64
C SER A 37 4.72 -8.67 -9.32
N GLY A 38 4.97 -7.58 -10.04
CA GLY A 38 6.25 -7.37 -10.68
C GLY A 38 7.38 -7.24 -9.67
N LEU A 39 7.14 -6.52 -8.58
CA LEU A 39 8.15 -6.36 -7.54
C LEU A 39 8.48 -7.70 -6.88
N LEU A 40 7.48 -8.49 -6.56
CA LEU A 40 7.69 -9.80 -5.96
C LEU A 40 8.45 -10.71 -6.91
N SER A 41 8.14 -10.67 -8.20
CA SER A 41 8.83 -11.48 -9.20
C SER A 41 10.31 -11.11 -9.31
N ASN A 42 10.65 -9.88 -8.99
CA ASN A 42 12.03 -9.42 -9.04
C ASN A 42 12.76 -9.57 -7.70
N GLY A 43 12.14 -10.24 -6.73
CA GLY A 43 12.79 -10.52 -5.46
C GLY A 43 12.65 -9.43 -4.41
N THR A 44 11.76 -8.46 -4.63
CA THR A 44 11.51 -7.44 -3.62
C THR A 44 10.88 -8.10 -2.41
N MET A 45 11.43 -7.83 -1.23
CA MET A 45 10.97 -8.41 0.03
C MET A 45 10.23 -7.42 0.89
N HIS A 46 10.51 -6.14 0.73
CA HIS A 46 9.92 -5.11 1.57
C HIS A 46 9.36 -4.02 0.68
N ILE A 47 8.10 -3.70 0.86
CA ILE A 47 7.45 -2.62 0.13
C ILE A 47 6.95 -1.61 1.14
N THR A 48 7.26 -0.35 0.88
CA THR A 48 6.69 0.76 1.62
C THR A 48 5.71 1.47 0.71
N LEU A 49 4.46 1.56 1.13
CA LEU A 49 3.45 2.34 0.42
C LEU A 49 3.37 3.71 1.05
N ASP A 50 3.71 4.73 0.29
CA ASP A 50 3.60 6.11 0.75
C ASP A 50 2.22 6.63 0.36
N LEU A 51 1.42 6.95 1.37
CA LEU A 51 0.02 7.26 1.19
C LEU A 51 -0.29 8.75 1.29
N LYS A 52 0.74 9.59 1.33
CA LYS A 52 0.48 11.01 1.52
C LYS A 52 -0.33 11.63 0.38
N GLU A 53 -0.24 11.07 -0.82
CA GLU A 53 -0.99 11.56 -1.97
C GLU A 53 -2.23 10.74 -2.27
N MET A 54 -2.53 9.73 -1.47
CA MET A 54 -3.73 8.93 -1.66
C MET A 54 -4.92 9.68 -1.08
N THR A 55 -5.92 9.92 -1.93
CA THR A 55 -7.05 10.78 -1.57
C THR A 55 -8.26 9.99 -1.09
N PHE A 56 -8.33 8.70 -1.43
CA PHE A 56 -9.50 7.89 -1.10
C PHE A 56 -9.11 6.42 -1.21
N VAL A 57 -9.73 5.60 -0.37
CA VAL A 57 -9.57 4.15 -0.45
C VAL A 57 -10.92 3.53 -0.08
N ASP A 58 -11.37 2.56 -0.88
CA ASP A 58 -12.58 1.82 -0.58
C ASP A 58 -12.23 0.40 -0.15
N SER A 59 -13.25 -0.46 0.00
CA SER A 59 -13.03 -1.82 0.46
C SER A 59 -12.17 -2.63 -0.52
N SER A 60 -12.28 -2.35 -1.82
CA SER A 60 -11.42 -3.03 -2.80
C SER A 60 -9.96 -2.65 -2.58
N GLY A 61 -9.72 -1.36 -2.34
CA GLY A 61 -8.36 -0.88 -2.08
C GLY A 61 -7.80 -1.44 -0.79
N LEU A 62 -8.62 -1.47 0.26
CA LEU A 62 -8.19 -2.03 1.53
C LEU A 62 -7.84 -3.52 1.38
N GLY A 63 -8.67 -4.25 0.65
CA GLY A 63 -8.41 -5.67 0.39
C GLY A 63 -7.09 -5.88 -0.35
N ALA A 64 -6.80 -5.03 -1.32
CA ALA A 64 -5.56 -5.14 -2.07
C ALA A 64 -4.35 -4.87 -1.18
N ILE A 65 -4.46 -3.92 -0.26
CA ILE A 65 -3.37 -3.62 0.68
C ILE A 65 -3.14 -4.82 1.61
N VAL A 66 -4.22 -5.39 2.13
CA VAL A 66 -4.10 -6.57 3.00
C VAL A 66 -3.49 -7.74 2.24
N ASP A 67 -3.93 -7.98 1.01
CA ASP A 67 -3.39 -9.06 0.20
C ASP A 67 -1.90 -8.87 -0.06
N THR A 68 -1.49 -7.63 -0.31
CA THR A 68 -0.08 -7.30 -0.50
C THR A 68 0.73 -7.64 0.74
N ALA A 69 0.23 -7.25 1.92
CA ALA A 69 0.91 -7.55 3.17
C ALA A 69 1.06 -9.06 3.36
N ARG A 70 0.00 -9.81 3.09
CA ARG A 70 0.04 -11.26 3.24
C ARG A 70 1.02 -11.91 2.29
N SER A 71 1.05 -11.45 1.04
CA SER A 71 1.97 -12.00 0.05
C SER A 71 3.42 -11.75 0.43
N LEU A 72 3.72 -10.55 0.91
CA LEU A 72 5.07 -10.24 1.34
C LEU A 72 5.48 -11.07 2.55
N ARG A 73 4.60 -11.20 3.53
CA ARG A 73 4.90 -11.99 4.72
C ARG A 73 5.10 -13.46 4.38
N ALA A 74 4.31 -13.99 3.46
CA ALA A 74 4.47 -15.37 3.02
C ALA A 74 5.83 -15.59 2.37
N ALA A 75 6.39 -14.55 1.75
CA ALA A 75 7.70 -14.62 1.11
C ALA A 75 8.83 -14.28 2.07
N GLY A 76 8.51 -13.98 3.33
CA GLY A 76 9.52 -13.63 4.33
C GLY A 76 9.80 -12.15 4.46
N GLY A 77 9.02 -11.31 3.79
CA GLY A 77 9.17 -9.86 3.84
C GLY A 77 8.07 -9.19 4.62
N ASP A 78 7.83 -7.94 4.30
CA ASP A 78 6.81 -7.18 5.03
C ASP A 78 6.37 -5.96 4.21
N LEU A 79 5.25 -5.39 4.63
CA LEU A 79 4.69 -4.17 4.06
C LEU A 79 4.65 -3.10 5.12
N SER A 80 5.05 -1.88 4.75
CA SER A 80 4.93 -0.72 5.62
C SER A 80 4.06 0.32 4.94
N LEU A 81 3.23 1.00 5.72
CA LEU A 81 2.41 2.10 5.22
C LEU A 81 2.91 3.37 5.91
N VAL A 82 3.18 4.41 5.12
CA VAL A 82 3.68 5.66 5.70
C VAL A 82 2.83 6.83 5.22
N ASN A 83 2.75 7.84 6.05
CA ASN A 83 2.15 9.13 5.75
C ASN A 83 0.68 9.08 5.32
N PRO A 84 -0.17 8.25 5.94
CA PRO A 84 -1.58 8.27 5.58
C PRO A 84 -2.20 9.61 5.96
N ARG A 85 -3.06 10.13 5.08
CA ARG A 85 -3.84 11.31 5.43
C ARG A 85 -4.78 10.96 6.58
N PRO A 86 -5.20 11.94 7.40
CA PRO A 86 -6.07 11.63 8.53
C PRO A 86 -7.33 10.85 8.15
N SER A 87 -7.94 11.18 7.01
CA SER A 87 -9.16 10.48 6.59
C SER A 87 -8.86 9.01 6.26
N VAL A 88 -7.72 8.74 5.68
CA VAL A 88 -7.32 7.38 5.33
C VAL A 88 -6.93 6.60 6.58
N ARG A 89 -6.17 7.24 7.47
CA ARG A 89 -5.80 6.60 8.73
C ARG A 89 -7.04 6.19 9.52
N ARG A 90 -8.06 7.06 9.52
CA ARG A 90 -9.28 6.75 10.22
C ARG A 90 -9.95 5.50 9.67
N ILE A 91 -9.92 5.33 8.34
CA ILE A 91 -10.50 4.14 7.72
C ILE A 91 -9.76 2.89 8.20
N PHE A 92 -8.43 2.94 8.26
CA PHE A 92 -7.65 1.81 8.76
C PHE A 92 -8.02 1.48 10.20
N GLN A 93 -8.19 2.50 11.04
CA GLN A 93 -8.54 2.30 12.43
C GLN A 93 -9.93 1.69 12.59
N LEU A 94 -10.89 2.19 11.79
CA LEU A 94 -12.27 1.71 11.87
C LEU A 94 -12.44 0.29 11.38
N THR A 95 -11.58 -0.16 10.48
CA THR A 95 -11.69 -1.49 9.91
C THR A 95 -10.79 -2.50 10.60
N SER A 96 -10.10 -2.09 11.64
CA SER A 96 -9.19 -2.95 12.41
C SER A 96 -8.04 -3.49 11.56
N LEU A 97 -7.71 -2.82 10.47
CA LEU A 97 -6.59 -3.23 9.65
C LEU A 97 -5.25 -2.92 10.28
N ASP A 98 -5.24 -2.06 11.30
CA ASP A 98 -4.00 -1.75 12.01
C ASP A 98 -3.35 -3.00 12.59
N ASP A 99 -4.17 -4.00 12.95
CA ASP A 99 -3.63 -5.23 13.50
C ASP A 99 -2.92 -6.05 12.45
N ALA A 100 -3.36 -5.95 11.20
CA ALA A 100 -2.79 -6.72 10.10
C ALA A 100 -1.67 -5.97 9.40
N LEU A 101 -1.63 -4.65 9.53
CA LEU A 101 -0.68 -3.81 8.86
C LEU A 101 0.13 -3.03 9.86
N ARG A 102 1.35 -2.71 9.48
CA ARG A 102 2.22 -1.91 10.31
C ARG A 102 2.52 -0.62 9.57
N THR A 103 2.32 0.52 10.21
CA THR A 103 2.65 1.79 9.60
C THR A 103 3.89 2.34 10.28
N ALA A 104 4.88 2.74 9.50
CA ALA A 104 6.10 3.29 10.05
C ALA A 104 5.82 4.56 10.85
N ALA A 105 4.94 5.41 10.32
CA ALA A 105 4.57 6.64 11.03
C ALA A 105 3.61 6.35 12.17
N GLY A 106 2.72 5.38 11.99
CA GLY A 106 1.72 5.05 12.98
C GLY A 106 2.31 4.47 14.25
N GLU A 107 3.43 3.79 14.14
CA GLU A 107 4.09 3.21 15.30
C GLU A 107 4.65 4.26 16.21
N GLN A 108 4.94 5.42 15.68
CA GLN A 108 5.50 6.51 16.46
C GLN A 108 4.44 7.28 17.20
N ALA A 109 3.23 7.16 16.78
CA ALA A 109 2.14 7.98 17.29
C ALA A 109 1.69 7.54 18.67
#